data_eceb106beaf080ab874b862cd2b64346
#
_entry.id   eceb106beaf080ab874b862cd2b64346
#
_cell.length_a   1.000
_cell.length_b   1.000
_cell.length_c   1.000
_cell.angle_alpha   90.00
_cell.angle_beta   90.00
_cell.angle_gamma   90.00
#
_symmetry.space_group_name_H-M   'P 1'
#
loop_
_entity.id
_entity.type
_entity.pdbx_description
1 polymer ?
#
loop_
_entity_poly.entity_id
_entity_poly.type
_entity_poly.pdbx_seq_one_letter_code
_entity_poly.pdbx_strand_id
1 'polypeptide(L)'
;MKKEPNKKAIGLFLVIGFTLFFGLIGQSIWQKIRADEDGVYVMYFHESIQGLSEGSPVVFQGVEVGKVIRIRLVADPKDLQFQIPVYIRMYPFEDAEEASMWEKIWQKDDDLLNALIERGLRARLATQSLLTGQLGIELVMLPDTKIKEVHGRDEENFLQIPTVLSKTEELSKGLDKLELQAAVTQFNRITELLGKELPVLLPAMTKSAESLDKTMSKIAGSSEETISNFNKTLQDVSDAAKSLQNLTDYLERHPEALIKGKKGE
;
A
#
# COMPACT_ATOMS: atom_id res chain seq x y z
N MET A 1 -11.54 -1.03 -87.75
CA MET A 1 -11.62 -2.34 -87.15
C MET A 1 -11.61 -2.17 -85.62
N LYS A 2 -12.73 -2.39 -84.88
CA LYS A 2 -12.78 -2.43 -83.45
C LYS A 2 -12.21 -3.78 -82.99
N LYS A 3 -11.04 -3.78 -82.34
CA LYS A 3 -10.49 -5.00 -81.72
C LYS A 3 -11.45 -5.40 -80.57
N GLU A 4 -12.02 -6.53 -80.66
CA GLU A 4 -12.82 -7.11 -79.57
C GLU A 4 -11.97 -7.31 -78.34
N PRO A 5 -12.45 -6.94 -77.13
CA PRO A 5 -11.68 -7.08 -75.91
C PRO A 5 -11.47 -8.57 -75.60
N ASN A 6 -10.24 -8.92 -75.27
CA ASN A 6 -9.86 -10.30 -74.96
C ASN A 6 -10.45 -10.71 -73.60
N LYS A 7 -11.60 -11.41 -73.62
CA LYS A 7 -12.33 -11.85 -72.42
C LYS A 7 -11.48 -12.66 -71.42
N LYS A 8 -10.50 -13.43 -71.94
CA LYS A 8 -9.56 -14.18 -71.08
C LYS A 8 -8.56 -13.29 -70.36
N ALA A 9 -8.09 -12.24 -71.00
CA ALA A 9 -7.17 -11.26 -70.37
C ALA A 9 -7.88 -10.46 -69.27
N ILE A 10 -9.13 -10.08 -69.47
CA ILE A 10 -9.94 -9.40 -68.48
C ILE A 10 -10.23 -10.31 -67.29
N GLY A 11 -10.57 -11.58 -67.50
CA GLY A 11 -10.79 -12.55 -66.45
C GLY A 11 -9.51 -12.80 -65.62
N LEU A 12 -8.35 -12.97 -66.29
CA LEU A 12 -7.06 -13.13 -65.62
C LEU A 12 -6.70 -11.92 -64.76
N PHE A 13 -6.90 -10.69 -65.29
CA PHE A 13 -6.66 -9.45 -64.56
C PHE A 13 -7.52 -9.33 -63.31
N LEU A 14 -8.81 -9.68 -63.39
CA LEU A 14 -9.70 -9.69 -62.24
C LEU A 14 -9.28 -10.69 -61.19
N VAL A 15 -8.91 -11.90 -61.55
CA VAL A 15 -8.43 -12.93 -60.62
C VAL A 15 -7.16 -12.47 -59.89
N ILE A 16 -6.19 -11.94 -60.62
CA ILE A 16 -4.95 -11.39 -60.00
C ILE A 16 -5.27 -10.22 -59.09
N GLY A 17 -6.16 -9.29 -59.50
CA GLY A 17 -6.57 -8.14 -58.72
C GLY A 17 -7.26 -8.55 -57.41
N PHE A 18 -8.18 -9.52 -57.46
CA PHE A 18 -8.84 -10.04 -56.25
C PHE A 18 -7.86 -10.76 -55.31
N THR A 19 -6.94 -11.58 -55.87
CA THR A 19 -5.95 -12.27 -55.06
C THR A 19 -5.03 -11.31 -54.32
N LEU A 20 -4.54 -10.27 -55.00
CA LEU A 20 -3.72 -9.24 -54.38
C LEU A 20 -4.53 -8.42 -53.33
N PHE A 21 -5.77 -8.06 -53.64
CA PHE A 21 -6.64 -7.32 -52.74
C PHE A 21 -6.93 -8.08 -51.43
N PHE A 22 -7.32 -9.36 -51.56
CA PHE A 22 -7.56 -10.20 -50.39
C PHE A 22 -6.25 -10.54 -49.64
N GLY A 23 -5.13 -10.68 -50.33
CA GLY A 23 -3.82 -10.85 -49.73
C GLY A 23 -3.39 -9.67 -48.88
N LEU A 24 -3.57 -8.45 -49.38
CA LEU A 24 -3.27 -7.21 -48.62
C LEU A 24 -4.20 -7.01 -47.42
N ILE A 25 -5.49 -7.29 -47.56
CA ILE A 25 -6.44 -7.25 -46.46
C ILE A 25 -6.07 -8.30 -45.40
N GLY A 26 -5.79 -9.53 -45.80
CA GLY A 26 -5.39 -10.61 -44.92
C GLY A 26 -4.11 -10.27 -44.15
N GLN A 27 -3.12 -9.71 -44.82
CA GLN A 27 -1.87 -9.25 -44.21
C GLN A 27 -2.12 -8.10 -43.19
N SER A 28 -2.97 -7.15 -43.55
CA SER A 28 -3.33 -6.01 -42.66
C SER A 28 -4.06 -6.48 -41.39
N ILE A 29 -4.97 -7.44 -41.52
CA ILE A 29 -5.70 -8.02 -40.41
C ILE A 29 -4.73 -8.84 -39.51
N TRP A 30 -3.84 -9.59 -40.10
CA TRP A 30 -2.87 -10.43 -39.37
C TRP A 30 -1.85 -9.59 -38.57
N GLN A 31 -1.39 -8.49 -39.17
CA GLN A 31 -0.54 -7.52 -38.48
C GLN A 31 -1.26 -6.86 -37.30
N LYS A 32 -2.55 -6.51 -37.47
CA LYS A 32 -3.34 -5.91 -36.42
C LYS A 32 -3.60 -6.86 -35.25
N ILE A 33 -3.87 -8.14 -35.52
CA ILE A 33 -4.07 -9.18 -34.48
C ILE A 33 -2.77 -9.41 -33.70
N ARG A 34 -1.61 -9.46 -34.36
CA ARG A 34 -0.32 -9.60 -33.67
C ARG A 34 0.10 -8.37 -32.88
N ALA A 35 -0.17 -7.19 -33.38
CA ALA A 35 0.11 -5.94 -32.66
C ALA A 35 -0.77 -5.76 -31.41
N ASP A 36 -1.92 -6.43 -31.35
CA ASP A 36 -2.79 -6.40 -30.17
C ASP A 36 -2.30 -7.26 -29.00
N GLU A 37 -1.35 -8.18 -29.22
CA GLU A 37 -0.75 -9.02 -28.18
C GLU A 37 0.60 -8.48 -27.67
N ASP A 38 1.25 -7.60 -28.42
CA ASP A 38 2.52 -6.99 -28.02
C ASP A 38 2.32 -5.99 -26.84
N GLY A 39 3.20 -6.07 -25.84
CA GLY A 39 3.18 -5.19 -24.67
C GLY A 39 2.07 -5.46 -23.66
N VAL A 40 1.47 -6.67 -23.70
CA VAL A 40 0.47 -7.11 -22.71
C VAL A 40 1.15 -7.94 -21.62
N TYR A 41 0.83 -7.61 -20.37
CA TYR A 41 1.35 -8.28 -19.17
C TYR A 41 0.20 -8.62 -18.23
N VAL A 42 0.39 -9.67 -17.42
CA VAL A 42 -0.59 -10.11 -16.43
C VAL A 42 -0.08 -9.90 -15.02
N MET A 43 -0.97 -9.56 -14.13
CA MET A 43 -0.73 -9.36 -12.68
C MET A 43 -1.81 -10.06 -11.89
N TYR A 44 -1.45 -10.81 -10.86
CA TYR A 44 -2.41 -11.50 -10.00
C TYR A 44 -2.55 -10.78 -8.66
N PHE A 45 -3.72 -10.20 -8.42
CA PHE A 45 -4.02 -9.54 -7.16
C PHE A 45 -4.81 -10.47 -6.23
N HIS A 46 -4.47 -10.42 -4.94
CA HIS A 46 -5.10 -11.19 -3.87
C HIS A 46 -5.87 -10.30 -2.89
N GLU A 47 -5.82 -9.00 -3.10
CA GLU A 47 -6.57 -8.00 -2.35
C GLU A 47 -7.77 -7.50 -3.17
N SER A 48 -8.67 -6.76 -2.52
CA SER A 48 -9.81 -6.17 -3.22
C SER A 48 -9.37 -5.17 -4.27
N ILE A 49 -9.85 -5.36 -5.50
CA ILE A 49 -9.61 -4.45 -6.62
C ILE A 49 -10.77 -3.46 -6.83
N GLN A 50 -11.62 -3.27 -5.80
CA GLN A 50 -12.76 -2.35 -5.90
C GLN A 50 -12.28 -0.93 -6.24
N GLY A 51 -12.78 -0.38 -7.35
CA GLY A 51 -12.34 0.90 -7.90
C GLY A 51 -11.33 0.79 -9.06
N LEU A 52 -10.78 -0.40 -9.32
CA LEU A 52 -10.02 -0.68 -10.53
C LEU A 52 -10.98 -1.09 -11.66
N SER A 53 -10.79 -0.54 -12.84
CA SER A 53 -11.60 -0.82 -14.03
C SER A 53 -10.73 -0.91 -15.28
N GLU A 54 -11.29 -1.46 -16.37
CA GLU A 54 -10.67 -1.35 -17.68
C GLU A 54 -10.51 0.13 -18.06
N GLY A 55 -9.35 0.49 -18.57
CA GLY A 55 -8.94 1.88 -18.80
C GLY A 55 -8.24 2.54 -17.61
N SER A 56 -8.20 1.93 -16.42
CA SER A 56 -7.42 2.46 -15.29
C SER A 56 -5.94 2.60 -15.66
N PRO A 57 -5.27 3.71 -15.26
CA PRO A 57 -3.89 3.96 -15.65
C PRO A 57 -2.91 3.02 -14.94
N VAL A 58 -1.83 2.68 -15.64
CA VAL A 58 -0.62 2.06 -15.10
C VAL A 58 0.46 3.12 -15.03
N VAL A 59 1.00 3.36 -13.84
CA VAL A 59 1.91 4.46 -13.56
C VAL A 59 3.25 3.93 -13.07
N PHE A 60 4.35 4.46 -13.56
CA PHE A 60 5.70 4.21 -13.05
C PHE A 60 6.35 5.53 -12.64
N GLN A 61 6.71 5.65 -11.36
CA GLN A 61 7.29 6.88 -10.80
C GLN A 61 6.48 8.17 -11.10
N GLY A 62 5.15 8.06 -11.17
CA GLY A 62 4.27 9.21 -11.44
C GLY A 62 3.97 9.45 -12.92
N VAL A 63 4.61 8.72 -13.83
CA VAL A 63 4.36 8.81 -15.28
C VAL A 63 3.42 7.68 -15.70
N GLU A 64 2.38 8.00 -16.46
CA GLU A 64 1.49 6.99 -17.03
C GLU A 64 2.20 6.27 -18.18
N VAL A 65 2.37 4.96 -18.00
CA VAL A 65 3.13 4.10 -18.93
C VAL A 65 2.26 3.05 -19.61
N GLY A 66 0.99 2.97 -19.25
CA GLY A 66 0.06 1.99 -19.80
C GLY A 66 -1.33 2.08 -19.20
N LYS A 67 -2.16 1.11 -19.54
CA LYS A 67 -3.54 1.02 -19.02
C LYS A 67 -3.96 -0.42 -18.79
N VAL A 68 -4.92 -0.61 -17.88
CA VAL A 68 -5.64 -1.86 -17.70
C VAL A 68 -6.52 -2.12 -18.92
N ILE A 69 -6.40 -3.30 -19.52
CA ILE A 69 -7.19 -3.68 -20.71
C ILE A 69 -8.23 -4.75 -20.41
N ARG A 70 -8.04 -5.54 -19.34
CA ARG A 70 -8.95 -6.63 -19.00
C ARG A 70 -8.78 -7.03 -17.54
N ILE A 71 -9.88 -7.35 -16.89
CA ILE A 71 -9.92 -7.89 -15.53
C ILE A 71 -10.74 -9.17 -15.57
N ARG A 72 -10.25 -10.24 -14.95
CA ARG A 72 -10.95 -11.50 -14.81
C ARG A 72 -11.00 -11.95 -13.36
N LEU A 73 -11.93 -12.81 -13.03
CA LEU A 73 -11.96 -13.57 -11.79
C LEU A 73 -11.80 -15.05 -12.17
N VAL A 74 -10.75 -15.67 -11.70
CA VAL A 74 -10.46 -17.08 -11.94
C VAL A 74 -10.48 -17.82 -10.62
N ALA A 75 -11.17 -18.95 -10.58
CA ALA A 75 -11.16 -19.86 -9.44
C ALA A 75 -10.22 -21.02 -9.77
N ASP A 76 -9.23 -21.28 -8.91
CA ASP A 76 -8.45 -22.50 -9.01
C ASP A 76 -9.28 -23.66 -8.46
N PRO A 77 -9.63 -24.66 -9.29
CA PRO A 77 -10.44 -25.79 -8.84
C PRO A 77 -9.70 -26.72 -7.86
N LYS A 78 -8.37 -26.63 -7.74
CA LYS A 78 -7.57 -27.47 -6.85
C LYS A 78 -7.55 -26.94 -5.43
N ASP A 79 -7.36 -25.62 -5.29
CA ASP A 79 -7.16 -24.97 -4.00
C ASP A 79 -8.38 -24.16 -3.55
N LEU A 80 -9.45 -24.09 -4.38
CA LEU A 80 -10.64 -23.25 -4.15
C LEU A 80 -10.29 -21.78 -3.86
N GLN A 81 -9.13 -21.33 -4.32
CA GLN A 81 -8.71 -19.93 -4.19
C GLN A 81 -9.15 -19.14 -5.42
N PHE A 82 -9.61 -17.92 -5.13
CA PHE A 82 -9.93 -16.96 -6.19
C PHE A 82 -8.70 -16.10 -6.47
N GLN A 83 -8.36 -15.97 -7.76
CA GLN A 83 -7.31 -15.09 -8.23
C GLN A 83 -7.92 -14.07 -9.18
N ILE A 84 -7.38 -12.88 -9.18
CA ILE A 84 -7.86 -11.80 -10.04
C ILE A 84 -6.71 -11.43 -11.00
N PRO A 85 -6.61 -12.12 -12.16
CA PRO A 85 -5.69 -11.71 -13.19
C PRO A 85 -6.16 -10.39 -13.80
N VAL A 86 -5.27 -9.41 -13.77
CA VAL A 86 -5.43 -8.09 -14.37
C VAL A 86 -4.43 -7.99 -15.51
N TYR A 87 -4.94 -7.75 -16.70
CA TYR A 87 -4.12 -7.60 -17.91
C TYR A 87 -3.94 -6.13 -18.18
N ILE A 88 -2.71 -5.73 -18.39
CA ILE A 88 -2.33 -4.37 -18.72
C ILE A 88 -1.69 -4.32 -20.09
N ARG A 89 -1.80 -3.18 -20.76
CA ARG A 89 -1.04 -2.86 -21.96
C ARG A 89 -0.18 -1.65 -21.70
N MET A 90 1.10 -1.78 -22.00
CA MET A 90 2.06 -0.68 -21.94
C MET A 90 1.97 0.16 -23.21
N TYR A 91 2.12 1.48 -23.08
CA TYR A 91 2.13 2.37 -24.23
C TYR A 91 3.47 2.29 -24.95
N PRO A 92 3.47 2.31 -26.30
CA PRO A 92 4.67 2.61 -27.05
C PRO A 92 5.06 4.07 -26.79
N PHE A 93 6.32 4.34 -26.55
CA PHE A 93 6.79 5.72 -26.43
C PHE A 93 6.95 6.34 -27.83
N GLU A 94 6.37 7.54 -28.01
CA GLU A 94 6.36 8.21 -29.33
C GLU A 94 7.69 8.91 -29.67
N ASP A 95 8.54 9.22 -28.68
CA ASP A 95 9.80 9.93 -28.88
C ASP A 95 10.98 8.98 -29.10
N ALA A 96 11.54 9.02 -30.31
CA ALA A 96 12.50 8.03 -30.84
C ALA A 96 13.87 7.97 -30.13
N GLU A 97 14.28 8.97 -29.39
CA GLU A 97 15.58 8.96 -28.68
C GLU A 97 15.49 8.36 -27.27
N GLU A 98 14.39 8.57 -26.56
CA GLU A 98 14.12 7.93 -25.25
C GLU A 98 13.38 6.59 -25.38
N ALA A 99 12.63 6.40 -26.46
CA ALA A 99 11.88 5.17 -26.80
C ALA A 99 12.78 3.93 -26.87
N SER A 100 14.04 4.07 -27.25
CA SER A 100 14.88 2.92 -27.58
C SER A 100 15.13 1.97 -26.40
N MET A 101 15.17 2.45 -25.16
CA MET A 101 15.39 1.59 -23.98
C MET A 101 14.08 1.08 -23.39
N TRP A 102 13.07 1.95 -23.26
CA TRP A 102 11.74 1.58 -22.73
C TRP A 102 10.98 0.67 -23.70
N GLU A 103 11.06 0.95 -25.01
CA GLU A 103 10.44 0.13 -26.05
C GLU A 103 11.03 -1.29 -26.08
N LYS A 104 12.33 -1.44 -25.88
CA LYS A 104 12.98 -2.74 -25.72
C LYS A 104 12.52 -3.48 -24.47
N ILE A 105 12.33 -2.76 -23.34
CA ILE A 105 11.85 -3.35 -22.09
C ILE A 105 10.44 -3.91 -22.24
N TRP A 106 9.54 -3.17 -22.92
CA TRP A 106 8.11 -3.46 -22.90
C TRP A 106 7.56 -4.10 -24.16
N GLN A 107 8.31 -4.18 -25.24
CA GLN A 107 7.76 -4.69 -26.51
C GLN A 107 8.34 -6.03 -26.98
N LYS A 108 9.53 -6.44 -26.55
CA LYS A 108 10.13 -7.67 -27.10
C LYS A 108 11.18 -8.38 -26.26
N ASP A 109 11.63 -7.81 -25.17
CA ASP A 109 12.79 -8.36 -24.46
C ASP A 109 12.33 -8.92 -23.09
N ASP A 110 11.81 -10.15 -23.11
CA ASP A 110 11.44 -10.90 -21.91
C ASP A 110 12.62 -10.94 -20.92
N ASP A 111 13.85 -10.98 -21.42
CA ASP A 111 15.08 -11.03 -20.60
C ASP A 111 15.27 -9.72 -19.83
N LEU A 112 14.97 -8.59 -20.47
CA LEU A 112 15.12 -7.28 -19.84
C LEU A 112 14.03 -7.04 -18.77
N LEU A 113 12.78 -7.44 -19.05
CA LEU A 113 11.70 -7.37 -18.04
C LEU A 113 11.99 -8.32 -16.87
N ASN A 114 12.45 -9.53 -17.14
CA ASN A 114 12.87 -10.46 -16.08
C ASN A 114 14.01 -9.88 -15.24
N ALA A 115 14.99 -9.22 -15.86
CA ALA A 115 16.04 -8.54 -15.13
C ALA A 115 15.52 -7.39 -14.24
N LEU A 116 14.48 -6.67 -14.68
CA LEU A 116 13.82 -5.65 -13.84
C LEU A 116 13.04 -6.29 -12.68
N ILE A 117 12.36 -7.42 -12.93
CA ILE A 117 11.65 -8.20 -11.90
C ILE A 117 12.64 -8.71 -10.85
N GLU A 118 13.80 -9.21 -11.25
CA GLU A 118 14.87 -9.64 -10.36
C GLU A 118 15.44 -8.48 -9.53
N ARG A 119 15.53 -7.28 -10.13
CA ARG A 119 15.94 -6.05 -9.44
C ARG A 119 14.86 -5.45 -8.54
N GLY A 120 13.68 -6.03 -8.52
CA GLY A 120 12.60 -5.62 -7.62
C GLY A 120 11.44 -4.90 -8.27
N LEU A 121 11.25 -5.01 -9.59
CA LEU A 121 10.04 -4.48 -10.22
C LEU A 121 8.81 -5.22 -9.69
N ARG A 122 7.86 -4.48 -9.13
CA ARG A 122 6.61 -4.97 -8.57
C ARG A 122 5.47 -4.08 -9.00
N ALA A 123 4.27 -4.66 -9.03
CA ALA A 123 3.03 -3.93 -9.23
C ALA A 123 2.22 -3.90 -7.93
N ARG A 124 1.55 -2.79 -7.66
CA ARG A 124 0.59 -2.65 -6.57
C ARG A 124 -0.60 -1.80 -6.99
N LEU A 125 -1.70 -1.97 -6.27
CA LEU A 125 -2.82 -1.06 -6.39
C LEU A 125 -2.47 0.29 -5.75
N ALA A 126 -2.86 1.36 -6.41
CA ALA A 126 -2.68 2.73 -5.92
C ALA A 126 -3.96 3.53 -6.12
N THR A 127 -4.31 4.33 -5.12
CA THR A 127 -5.48 5.22 -5.22
C THR A 127 -5.16 6.38 -6.15
N GLN A 128 -5.95 6.51 -7.21
CA GLN A 128 -5.87 7.62 -8.16
C GLN A 128 -6.68 8.82 -7.68
N SER A 129 -7.82 8.57 -7.07
CA SER A 129 -8.71 9.60 -6.54
C SER A 129 -9.33 9.14 -5.22
N LEU A 130 -9.04 9.87 -4.16
CA LEU A 130 -9.65 9.63 -2.85
C LEU A 130 -11.16 9.96 -2.83
N LEU A 131 -11.59 10.90 -3.68
CA LEU A 131 -12.98 11.31 -3.72
C LEU A 131 -13.87 10.27 -4.40
N THR A 132 -13.40 9.66 -5.48
CA THR A 132 -14.18 8.69 -6.26
C THR A 132 -13.86 7.24 -5.90
N GLY A 133 -12.79 6.99 -5.13
CA GLY A 133 -12.31 5.64 -4.82
C GLY A 133 -11.66 4.93 -6.02
N GLN A 134 -11.36 5.66 -7.10
CA GLN A 134 -10.73 5.06 -8.27
C GLN A 134 -9.32 4.57 -7.96
N LEU A 135 -9.02 3.36 -8.44
CA LEU A 135 -7.71 2.74 -8.36
C LEU A 135 -7.02 2.73 -9.73
N GLY A 136 -5.71 2.75 -9.69
CA GLY A 136 -4.82 2.43 -10.79
C GLY A 136 -3.78 1.41 -10.34
N ILE A 137 -2.86 1.08 -11.24
CA ILE A 137 -1.72 0.22 -10.95
C ILE A 137 -0.46 1.07 -10.90
N GLU A 138 0.30 0.94 -9.83
CA GLU A 138 1.62 1.57 -9.69
C GLU A 138 2.70 0.51 -9.82
N LEU A 139 3.60 0.70 -10.77
CA LEU A 139 4.83 -0.07 -10.88
C LEU A 139 5.90 0.58 -9.98
N VAL A 140 6.56 -0.23 -9.16
CA VAL A 140 7.53 0.25 -8.16
C VAL A 140 8.77 -0.64 -8.16
N MET A 141 9.92 -0.07 -7.78
CA MET A 141 11.14 -0.82 -7.57
C MET A 141 11.31 -1.11 -6.08
N LEU A 142 11.19 -2.39 -5.70
CA LEU A 142 11.28 -2.89 -4.32
C LEU A 142 12.27 -4.07 -4.25
N PRO A 143 13.59 -3.80 -4.25
CA PRO A 143 14.62 -4.85 -4.35
C PRO A 143 14.59 -5.85 -3.18
N ASP A 144 14.14 -5.43 -1.99
CA ASP A 144 14.14 -6.27 -0.80
C ASP A 144 12.89 -7.17 -0.68
N THR A 145 11.97 -7.12 -1.65
CA THR A 145 10.76 -7.95 -1.61
C THR A 145 10.99 -9.31 -2.24
N LYS A 146 10.73 -10.37 -1.46
CA LYS A 146 10.75 -11.74 -1.99
C LYS A 146 9.65 -11.89 -3.04
N ILE A 147 10.02 -12.49 -4.17
CA ILE A 147 9.05 -12.85 -5.21
C ILE A 147 8.20 -13.98 -4.64
N LYS A 148 6.92 -13.73 -4.40
CA LYS A 148 5.94 -14.79 -4.17
C LYS A 148 5.46 -15.24 -5.55
N GLU A 149 5.78 -16.49 -5.91
CA GLU A 149 5.29 -17.21 -7.06
C GLU A 149 5.10 -16.38 -8.34
N VAL A 150 6.17 -16.32 -9.14
CA VAL A 150 6.06 -15.91 -10.53
C VAL A 150 5.94 -17.21 -11.35
N HIS A 151 4.78 -17.44 -11.94
CA HIS A 151 4.55 -18.61 -12.78
C HIS A 151 5.11 -18.45 -14.21
N GLY A 152 5.96 -17.43 -14.45
CA GLY A 152 6.50 -17.12 -15.75
C GLY A 152 5.45 -16.52 -16.69
N ARG A 153 4.83 -17.35 -17.50
CA ARG A 153 3.72 -16.95 -18.38
C ARG A 153 2.42 -17.60 -17.93
N ASP A 154 1.31 -16.89 -18.10
CA ASP A 154 -0.03 -17.42 -17.83
C ASP A 154 -0.50 -18.40 -18.93
N GLU A 155 -1.73 -18.96 -18.77
CA GLU A 155 -2.34 -19.86 -19.75
C GLU A 155 -2.50 -19.22 -21.14
N GLU A 156 -2.60 -17.89 -21.21
CA GLU A 156 -2.69 -17.12 -22.45
C GLU A 156 -1.31 -16.69 -22.98
N ASN A 157 -0.22 -17.16 -22.35
CA ASN A 157 1.17 -16.88 -22.70
C ASN A 157 1.66 -15.44 -22.47
N PHE A 158 0.99 -14.68 -21.59
CA PHE A 158 1.43 -13.35 -21.17
C PHE A 158 2.44 -13.43 -20.01
N LEU A 159 3.47 -12.57 -20.07
CA LEU A 159 4.48 -12.51 -19.01
C LEU A 159 3.89 -11.89 -17.75
N GLN A 160 4.20 -12.50 -16.61
CA GLN A 160 3.68 -12.08 -15.33
C GLN A 160 4.58 -11.04 -14.66
N ILE A 161 3.99 -9.92 -14.20
CA ILE A 161 4.63 -8.98 -13.29
C ILE A 161 4.19 -9.30 -11.86
N PRO A 162 5.13 -9.56 -10.93
CA PRO A 162 4.80 -9.88 -9.54
C PRO A 162 4.09 -8.72 -8.84
N THR A 163 3.11 -9.03 -7.99
CA THR A 163 2.37 -8.04 -7.23
C THR A 163 2.82 -8.00 -5.77
N VAL A 164 2.65 -6.83 -5.15
CA VAL A 164 2.76 -6.60 -3.72
C VAL A 164 1.50 -5.94 -3.20
N LEU A 165 1.29 -5.96 -1.90
CA LEU A 165 0.12 -5.32 -1.29
C LEU A 165 0.11 -3.81 -1.57
N SER A 166 -1.08 -3.25 -1.70
CA SER A 166 -1.27 -1.80 -1.69
C SER A 166 -0.80 -1.21 -0.36
N LYS A 167 -0.43 0.07 -0.35
CA LYS A 167 -0.04 0.77 0.89
C LYS A 167 -1.16 0.73 1.94
N THR A 168 -2.40 0.83 1.51
CA THR A 168 -3.57 0.78 2.39
C THR A 168 -3.74 -0.59 3.03
N GLU A 169 -3.60 -1.66 2.26
CA GLU A 169 -3.71 -3.03 2.73
C GLU A 169 -2.52 -3.40 3.65
N GLU A 170 -1.33 -2.92 3.32
CA GLU A 170 -0.14 -3.09 4.15
C GLU A 170 -0.31 -2.42 5.53
N LEU A 171 -0.85 -1.19 5.56
CA LEU A 171 -1.18 -0.48 6.80
C LEU A 171 -2.29 -1.21 7.58
N SER A 172 -3.35 -1.66 6.91
CA SER A 172 -4.43 -2.43 7.54
C SER A 172 -3.90 -3.68 8.22
N LYS A 173 -3.11 -4.50 7.50
CA LYS A 173 -2.48 -5.69 8.06
C LYS A 173 -1.42 -5.40 9.13
N GLY A 174 -0.77 -4.24 9.03
CA GLY A 174 0.14 -3.75 10.06
C GLY A 174 -0.62 -3.41 11.35
N LEU A 175 -1.76 -2.74 11.24
CA LEU A 175 -2.62 -2.40 12.38
C LEU A 175 -3.25 -3.65 13.02
N ASP A 176 -3.66 -4.64 12.22
CA ASP A 176 -4.19 -5.92 12.72
C ASP A 176 -3.13 -6.71 13.51
N LYS A 177 -1.85 -6.59 13.15
CA LYS A 177 -0.73 -7.21 13.88
C LYS A 177 -0.33 -6.45 15.13
N LEU A 178 -0.66 -5.17 15.25
CA LEU A 178 -0.52 -4.46 16.50
C LEU A 178 -1.56 -5.05 17.46
N GLU A 179 -1.08 -5.71 18.49
CA GLU A 179 -1.91 -6.23 19.58
C GLU A 179 -2.49 -5.06 20.39
N LEU A 180 -3.34 -4.23 19.74
CA LEU A 180 -4.01 -3.10 20.36
C LEU A 180 -4.79 -3.55 21.60
N GLN A 181 -5.37 -4.76 21.57
CA GLN A 181 -6.03 -5.35 22.71
C GLN A 181 -5.05 -5.64 23.85
N ALA A 182 -3.85 -6.14 23.53
CA ALA A 182 -2.82 -6.35 24.55
C ALA A 182 -2.33 -5.01 25.14
N ALA A 183 -2.15 -3.99 24.30
CA ALA A 183 -1.77 -2.65 24.77
C ALA A 183 -2.86 -2.03 25.66
N VAL A 184 -4.14 -2.13 25.28
CA VAL A 184 -5.28 -1.66 26.10
C VAL A 184 -5.36 -2.46 27.40
N THR A 185 -5.15 -3.77 27.38
CA THR A 185 -5.17 -4.62 28.57
C THR A 185 -4.04 -4.26 29.54
N GLN A 186 -2.82 -4.08 29.02
CA GLN A 186 -1.67 -3.64 29.82
C GLN A 186 -1.90 -2.25 30.41
N PHE A 187 -2.48 -1.36 29.63
CA PHE A 187 -2.82 -0.02 30.11
C PHE A 187 -3.85 -0.05 31.22
N ASN A 188 -4.95 -0.80 31.05
CA ASN A 188 -5.97 -0.97 32.10
C ASN A 188 -5.36 -1.55 33.37
N ARG A 189 -4.41 -2.48 33.26
CA ARG A 189 -3.69 -3.05 34.39
C ARG A 189 -2.82 -2.01 35.11
N ILE A 190 -2.13 -1.15 34.37
CA ILE A 190 -1.36 -0.03 34.95
C ILE A 190 -2.28 0.94 35.69
N THR A 191 -3.42 1.31 35.06
CA THR A 191 -4.41 2.20 35.66
C THR A 191 -5.00 1.60 36.94
N GLU A 192 -5.30 0.30 36.94
CA GLU A 192 -5.80 -0.42 38.12
C GLU A 192 -4.75 -0.46 39.25
N LEU A 193 -3.49 -0.74 38.93
CA LEU A 193 -2.39 -0.71 39.92
C LEU A 193 -2.20 0.68 40.50
N LEU A 194 -2.18 1.71 39.66
CA LEU A 194 -2.10 3.09 40.13
C LEU A 194 -3.30 3.47 41.01
N GLY A 195 -4.51 3.08 40.61
CA GLY A 195 -5.72 3.33 41.39
C GLY A 195 -5.76 2.64 42.76
N LYS A 196 -5.11 1.47 42.88
CA LYS A 196 -5.02 0.73 44.16
C LYS A 196 -3.88 1.19 45.06
N GLU A 197 -2.73 1.47 44.49
CA GLU A 197 -1.50 1.78 45.27
C GLU A 197 -1.40 3.28 45.66
N LEU A 198 -1.86 4.20 44.79
CA LEU A 198 -1.83 5.62 45.06
C LEU A 198 -2.62 6.02 46.35
N PRO A 199 -3.85 5.52 46.58
CA PRO A 199 -4.59 5.81 47.80
C PRO A 199 -3.91 5.35 49.10
N VAL A 200 -3.03 4.31 48.98
CA VAL A 200 -2.25 3.80 50.12
C VAL A 200 -0.95 4.59 50.31
N LEU A 201 -0.29 4.95 49.21
CA LEU A 201 0.99 5.65 49.23
C LEU A 201 0.81 7.13 49.66
N LEU A 202 -0.23 7.81 49.19
CA LEU A 202 -0.47 9.21 49.52
C LEU A 202 -0.63 9.49 51.03
N PRO A 203 -1.47 8.76 51.77
CA PRO A 203 -1.56 8.92 53.23
C PRO A 203 -0.27 8.55 53.97
N ALA A 204 0.46 7.52 53.46
CA ALA A 204 1.75 7.13 54.05
C ALA A 204 2.81 8.23 53.87
N MET A 205 2.85 8.87 52.70
CA MET A 205 3.73 9.99 52.40
C MET A 205 3.37 11.22 53.29
N THR A 206 2.08 11.53 53.36
CA THR A 206 1.58 12.65 54.23
C THR A 206 1.95 12.40 55.69
N LYS A 207 1.75 11.16 56.19
CA LYS A 207 2.10 10.79 57.55
C LYS A 207 3.62 10.81 57.82
N SER A 208 4.42 10.44 56.84
CA SER A 208 5.88 10.55 56.89
C SER A 208 6.31 12.01 56.90
N ALA A 209 5.68 12.86 56.09
CA ALA A 209 5.94 14.29 56.08
C ALA A 209 5.59 14.97 57.43
N GLU A 210 4.42 14.63 58.02
CA GLU A 210 4.05 15.10 59.35
C GLU A 210 5.03 14.61 60.44
N SER A 211 5.53 13.39 60.34
CA SER A 211 6.51 12.84 61.26
C SER A 211 7.88 13.52 61.15
N LEU A 212 8.29 13.86 59.93
CA LEU A 212 9.49 14.65 59.69
C LEU A 212 9.34 16.10 60.19
N ASP A 213 8.19 16.73 59.98
CA ASP A 213 7.90 18.06 60.49
C ASP A 213 7.99 18.10 62.01
N LYS A 214 7.39 17.12 62.71
CA LYS A 214 7.50 16.94 64.15
C LYS A 214 8.93 16.66 64.63
N THR A 215 9.72 15.99 63.85
CA THR A 215 11.13 15.71 64.18
C THR A 215 11.98 16.96 63.98
N MET A 216 11.77 17.68 62.88
CA MET A 216 12.44 18.95 62.61
C MET A 216 12.12 20.04 63.63
N SER A 217 10.87 20.14 64.07
CA SER A 217 10.49 21.05 65.11
C SER A 217 11.13 20.76 66.47
N LYS A 218 11.55 19.51 66.71
CA LYS A 218 12.29 19.11 67.90
C LYS A 218 13.81 19.36 67.79
N ILE A 219 14.34 19.47 66.59
CA ILE A 219 15.75 19.82 66.30
C ILE A 219 15.80 21.34 66.05
N ALA A 220 15.40 22.12 67.02
CA ALA A 220 15.41 23.58 67.00
C ALA A 220 16.83 24.15 66.93
N GLY A 221 17.43 24.11 65.77
CA GLY A 221 18.78 24.61 65.51
C GLY A 221 19.11 24.58 63.99
N SER A 222 18.22 24.04 63.16
CA SER A 222 18.37 24.07 61.71
C SER A 222 18.03 25.43 61.13
N SER A 223 18.82 25.94 60.21
CA SER A 223 18.57 27.23 59.57
C SER A 223 17.18 27.31 58.96
N GLU A 224 16.51 28.45 59.03
CA GLU A 224 15.19 28.74 58.45
C GLU A 224 15.13 28.34 56.95
N GLU A 225 16.24 28.47 56.25
CA GLU A 225 16.41 28.12 54.85
C GLU A 225 16.23 26.61 54.60
N THR A 226 16.74 25.74 55.46
CA THR A 226 16.59 24.27 55.35
C THR A 226 15.13 23.86 55.57
N ILE A 227 14.44 24.46 56.51
CA ILE A 227 13.02 24.23 56.82
C ILE A 227 12.15 24.69 55.64
N SER A 228 12.45 25.88 55.08
CA SER A 228 11.73 26.44 53.94
C SER A 228 11.88 25.54 52.69
N ASN A 229 13.10 25.10 52.35
CA ASN A 229 13.35 24.23 51.22
C ASN A 229 12.68 22.85 51.38
N PHE A 230 12.66 22.31 52.58
CA PHE A 230 11.98 21.07 52.89
C PHE A 230 10.45 21.16 52.72
N ASN A 231 9.84 22.24 53.28
CA ASN A 231 8.41 22.48 53.11
C ASN A 231 8.02 22.64 51.63
N LYS A 232 8.84 23.33 50.83
CA LYS A 232 8.66 23.46 49.40
C LYS A 232 8.71 22.11 48.69
N THR A 233 9.69 21.27 49.02
CA THR A 233 9.78 19.91 48.45
C THR A 233 8.57 19.05 48.80
N LEU A 234 8.05 19.14 50.04
CA LEU A 234 6.83 18.44 50.45
C LEU A 234 5.61 18.91 49.66
N GLN A 235 5.52 20.23 49.43
CA GLN A 235 4.45 20.81 48.64
C GLN A 235 4.52 20.34 47.17
N ASP A 236 5.70 20.36 46.57
CA ASP A 236 5.95 19.89 45.20
C ASP A 236 5.56 18.41 45.05
N VAL A 237 5.90 17.54 46.02
CA VAL A 237 5.50 16.13 46.05
C VAL A 237 3.98 15.96 46.17
N SER A 238 3.33 16.78 47.05
CA SER A 238 1.87 16.74 47.18
C SER A 238 1.16 17.16 45.91
N ASP A 239 1.66 18.18 45.23
CA ASP A 239 1.08 18.68 43.98
C ASP A 239 1.33 17.73 42.84
N ALA A 240 2.49 17.06 42.79
CA ALA A 240 2.76 15.98 41.84
C ALA A 240 1.80 14.80 42.06
N ALA A 241 1.56 14.39 43.30
CA ALA A 241 0.63 13.32 43.63
C ALA A 241 -0.81 13.65 43.22
N LYS A 242 -1.29 14.88 43.47
CA LYS A 242 -2.60 15.34 42.99
C LYS A 242 -2.69 15.35 41.46
N SER A 243 -1.63 15.74 40.78
CA SER A 243 -1.57 15.75 39.32
C SER A 243 -1.65 14.34 38.75
N LEU A 244 -0.99 13.37 39.37
CA LEU A 244 -1.09 11.95 39.00
C LEU A 244 -2.50 11.42 39.26
N GLN A 245 -3.12 11.74 40.36
CA GLN A 245 -4.50 11.35 40.65
C GLN A 245 -5.47 11.93 39.62
N ASN A 246 -5.36 13.20 39.30
CA ASN A 246 -6.18 13.84 38.26
C ASN A 246 -5.96 13.20 36.87
N LEU A 247 -4.73 12.83 36.55
CA LEU A 247 -4.43 12.12 35.30
C LEU A 247 -5.08 10.73 35.27
N THR A 248 -5.00 10.00 36.36
CA THR A 248 -5.62 8.67 36.49
C THR A 248 -7.14 8.76 36.34
N ASP A 249 -7.78 9.68 37.06
CA ASP A 249 -9.22 9.92 36.98
C ASP A 249 -9.66 10.37 35.58
N TYR A 250 -8.84 11.16 34.90
CA TYR A 250 -9.10 11.58 33.52
C TYR A 250 -9.02 10.40 32.54
N LEU A 251 -7.99 9.55 32.67
CA LEU A 251 -7.79 8.40 31.80
C LEU A 251 -8.83 7.28 32.04
N GLU A 252 -9.31 7.12 33.28
CA GLU A 252 -10.44 6.23 33.58
C GLU A 252 -11.73 6.66 32.88
N ARG A 253 -11.98 7.99 32.81
CA ARG A 253 -13.17 8.55 32.16
C ARG A 253 -13.03 8.68 30.66
N HIS A 254 -11.81 8.77 30.14
CA HIS A 254 -11.47 9.06 28.75
C HIS A 254 -10.35 8.15 28.22
N PRO A 255 -10.55 6.83 28.15
CA PRO A 255 -9.52 5.91 27.65
C PRO A 255 -9.09 6.21 26.20
N GLU A 256 -9.98 6.82 25.41
CA GLU A 256 -9.69 7.27 24.05
C GLU A 256 -8.65 8.40 23.96
N ALA A 257 -8.40 9.12 25.03
CA ALA A 257 -7.42 10.23 25.07
C ALA A 257 -5.98 9.76 24.85
N LEU A 258 -5.69 8.49 25.11
CA LEU A 258 -4.39 7.87 24.84
C LEU A 258 -4.08 7.71 23.35
N ILE A 259 -5.13 7.45 22.55
CA ILE A 259 -4.99 7.22 21.12
C ILE A 259 -5.07 8.53 20.34
N LYS A 260 -5.95 9.46 20.81
CA LYS A 260 -6.25 10.71 20.10
C LYS A 260 -5.55 11.94 20.66
N GLY A 261 -4.88 11.82 21.83
CA GLY A 261 -4.38 12.96 22.56
C GLY A 261 -5.50 13.78 23.22
N LYS A 262 -5.15 14.65 24.16
CA LYS A 262 -6.09 15.61 24.76
C LYS A 262 -6.48 16.62 23.67
N LYS A 263 -7.78 16.72 23.33
CA LYS A 263 -8.27 17.84 22.51
C LYS A 263 -7.98 19.12 23.31
N GLY A 264 -7.07 19.94 22.80
CA GLY A 264 -6.85 21.28 23.33
C GLY A 264 -8.15 22.08 23.20
N GLU A 265 -8.58 22.72 24.28
CA GLU A 265 -9.53 23.82 24.25
C GLU A 265 -8.93 25.02 23.52
#